data_6fd0d12c6f466dd7c9c518568944eb4f
#
_entry.id   6fd0d12c6f466dd7c9c518568944eb4f
#
_cell.length_a   1.000
_cell.length_b   1.000
_cell.length_c   1.000
_cell.angle_alpha   90.00
_cell.angle_beta   90.00
_cell.angle_gamma   90.00
#
_symmetry.space_group_name_H-M   'P 1'
#
loop_
_entity.id
_entity.type
_entity.pdbx_description
1 polymer ?
#
loop_
_entity_poly.entity_id
_entity_poly.type
_entity_poly.pdbx_seq_one_letter_code
_entity_poly.pdbx_strand_id
1 'polypeptide(L)'
;MRTVRYILTATFLFIAVCVEAQQLRKEAFALLNLEQPALEKVKAACARQHWDEAAQALLDYYRHRNGVVHPDLDLQNIKISKEEQKWADDALGHTFFVHKGYQPSYNYGKDINWEYWPVQDNELRWQLHRHKWFTPMGKAYRLSGDEKYAKEWAYQYIDWIEKNPLTEVEPEEYELVSAGEVKGDAENVRFAWRPLEVSNRLQDQTLQFLLFVNSPSFTPAFLTEFLVNYHRHALHILNNYSAQGNHLLFEAQRIVYAGAFFPEFKEAASWRESGINILNREIKKQVYTDGGHYELDPHYHLAAINIFCKALRMADVNGFRQEFPAGYVGTVKHMIEFYSNVCFPDYSNPCFSDAKLGNRSAEVGNYQDWLKIFPDCEWIRYYATEGREGSPLSYLSHGALDSGFFTFRNGWKQDATVMVVKAGPKGEWHCQPDNGTFELWFNGRNLFPDSGSYVYAGDDEVMKLRNWFRQTSVHNTLTLDEKNLQTTESVTRLWQPEGNEQILVTENPHYEDLKHRRSVFFVDQAYFVIVDEAVGNAR
;
A
#
# COMPACT_ATOMS: atom_id res chain seq x y z
N MET A 1 -37.17 -41.01 64.67
CA MET A 1 -36.84 -40.66 63.27
C MET A 1 -35.98 -39.43 63.31
N ARG A 2 -34.66 -39.53 63.04
CA ARG A 2 -33.75 -38.40 62.99
C ARG A 2 -33.50 -38.08 61.54
N THR A 3 -33.87 -36.85 61.14
CA THR A 3 -33.67 -36.33 59.80
C THR A 3 -32.25 -35.72 59.74
N VAL A 4 -31.38 -36.29 58.91
CA VAL A 4 -30.04 -35.77 58.64
C VAL A 4 -30.16 -34.78 57.48
N ARG A 5 -29.85 -33.53 57.75
CA ARG A 5 -29.69 -32.48 56.68
C ARG A 5 -28.24 -32.51 56.18
N TYR A 6 -28.07 -32.80 54.90
CA TYR A 6 -26.80 -32.60 54.20
C TYR A 6 -26.68 -31.14 53.75
N ILE A 7 -25.70 -30.44 54.26
CA ILE A 7 -25.28 -29.14 53.77
C ILE A 7 -24.24 -29.40 52.70
N LEU A 8 -24.57 -29.14 51.42
CA LEU A 8 -23.61 -29.10 50.33
C LEU A 8 -22.91 -27.73 50.36
N THR A 9 -21.65 -27.71 50.76
CA THR A 9 -20.76 -26.57 50.62
C THR A 9 -20.13 -26.63 49.24
N ALA A 10 -20.61 -25.79 48.32
CA ALA A 10 -19.98 -25.61 47.02
C ALA A 10 -18.73 -24.71 47.18
N THR A 11 -17.57 -25.32 47.12
CA THR A 11 -16.28 -24.59 47.06
C THR A 11 -16.06 -24.12 45.64
N PHE A 12 -16.29 -22.85 45.39
CA PHE A 12 -15.84 -22.23 44.16
C PHE A 12 -14.32 -22.09 44.20
N LEU A 13 -13.62 -22.94 43.46
CA LEU A 13 -12.21 -22.73 43.15
C LEU A 13 -12.11 -21.57 42.16
N PHE A 14 -11.78 -20.37 42.64
CA PHE A 14 -11.26 -19.31 41.82
C PHE A 14 -9.84 -19.75 41.38
N ILE A 15 -9.71 -20.24 40.16
CA ILE A 15 -8.40 -20.29 39.48
C ILE A 15 -8.08 -18.86 39.12
N ALA A 16 -7.36 -18.16 40.00
CA ALA A 16 -6.65 -16.95 39.64
C ALA A 16 -5.56 -17.38 38.67
N VAL A 17 -5.79 -17.17 37.40
CA VAL A 17 -4.71 -17.10 36.41
C VAL A 17 -3.90 -15.88 36.84
N CYS A 18 -2.77 -16.10 37.50
CA CYS A 18 -1.75 -15.08 37.68
C CYS A 18 -1.28 -14.70 36.27
N VAL A 19 -1.82 -13.65 35.71
CA VAL A 19 -1.13 -12.89 34.66
C VAL A 19 0.12 -12.38 35.38
N GLU A 20 1.29 -12.94 35.11
CA GLU A 20 2.54 -12.36 35.54
C GLU A 20 2.48 -10.87 35.16
N ALA A 21 2.64 -10.01 36.16
CA ALA A 21 2.57 -8.56 35.93
C ALA A 21 3.69 -8.21 34.94
N GLN A 22 3.31 -7.79 33.77
CA GLN A 22 4.25 -7.41 32.70
C GLN A 22 5.32 -6.47 33.27
N GLN A 23 6.58 -6.83 33.11
CA GLN A 23 7.69 -6.07 33.65
C GLN A 23 7.88 -4.77 32.86
N LEU A 24 7.99 -3.65 33.56
CA LEU A 24 8.22 -2.35 32.95
C LEU A 24 9.61 -2.28 32.29
N ARG A 25 9.66 -1.83 31.06
CA ARG A 25 10.88 -1.68 30.26
C ARG A 25 11.47 -0.27 30.45
N LYS A 26 12.46 -0.16 31.32
CA LYS A 26 13.11 1.13 31.64
C LYS A 26 13.83 1.76 30.46
N GLU A 27 14.34 0.94 29.55
CA GLU A 27 15.00 1.37 28.33
C GLU A 27 14.10 2.24 27.42
N ALA A 28 12.77 2.12 27.50
CA ALA A 28 11.84 2.96 26.76
C ALA A 28 12.11 4.46 26.95
N PHE A 29 12.44 4.87 28.18
CA PHE A 29 12.70 6.28 28.50
C PHE A 29 13.99 6.81 27.86
N ALA A 30 14.99 5.94 27.65
CA ALA A 30 16.22 6.30 26.97
C ALA A 30 16.04 6.56 25.47
N LEU A 31 15.00 5.99 24.86
CA LEU A 31 14.66 6.16 23.44
C LEU A 31 13.95 7.49 23.16
N LEU A 32 13.34 8.09 24.18
CA LEU A 32 12.52 9.30 24.03
C LEU A 32 13.30 10.59 24.27
N ASN A 33 12.95 11.64 23.54
CA ASN A 33 13.42 13.00 23.77
C ASN A 33 12.63 13.64 24.91
N LEU A 34 13.07 13.38 26.14
CA LEU A 34 12.43 13.89 27.35
C LEU A 34 12.61 15.40 27.58
N GLU A 35 13.37 16.10 26.72
CA GLU A 35 13.52 17.56 26.75
C GLU A 35 12.29 18.29 26.18
N GLN A 36 11.35 17.56 25.55
CA GLN A 36 10.11 18.16 25.10
C GLN A 36 9.27 18.66 26.29
N PRO A 37 8.75 19.91 26.26
CA PRO A 37 8.01 20.48 27.39
C PRO A 37 6.83 19.62 27.88
N ALA A 38 6.18 18.92 26.96
CA ALA A 38 5.06 18.03 27.29
C ALA A 38 5.45 16.78 28.11
N LEU A 39 6.75 16.45 28.16
CA LEU A 39 7.31 15.28 28.86
C LEU A 39 8.05 15.65 30.17
N GLU A 40 7.92 16.88 30.66
CA GLU A 40 8.60 17.34 31.86
C GLU A 40 8.33 16.47 33.10
N LYS A 41 7.07 16.01 33.28
CA LYS A 41 6.71 15.08 34.38
C LYS A 41 7.43 13.76 34.28
N VAL A 42 7.51 13.20 33.04
CA VAL A 42 8.23 11.96 32.77
C VAL A 42 9.71 12.13 33.07
N LYS A 43 10.31 13.20 32.56
CA LYS A 43 11.72 13.55 32.80
C LYS A 43 12.04 13.65 34.30
N ALA A 44 11.20 14.36 35.05
CA ALA A 44 11.40 14.55 36.51
C ALA A 44 11.30 13.22 37.28
N ALA A 45 10.38 12.32 36.91
CA ALA A 45 10.27 11.00 37.52
C ALA A 45 11.47 10.11 37.14
N CYS A 46 11.92 10.11 35.89
CA CYS A 46 13.12 9.40 35.45
C CYS A 46 14.38 9.85 36.20
N ALA A 47 14.56 11.18 36.42
CA ALA A 47 15.69 11.73 37.14
C ALA A 47 15.76 11.22 38.59
N ARG A 48 14.61 10.91 39.21
CA ARG A 48 14.51 10.32 40.55
C ARG A 48 14.53 8.79 40.53
N GLN A 49 14.63 8.16 39.36
CA GLN A 49 14.51 6.71 39.15
C GLN A 49 13.17 6.11 39.63
N HIS A 50 12.09 6.90 39.64
CA HIS A 50 10.72 6.49 39.94
C HIS A 50 10.05 5.99 38.68
N TRP A 51 10.41 4.77 38.23
CA TRP A 51 10.07 4.25 36.91
C TRP A 51 8.57 4.02 36.70
N ASP A 52 7.84 3.58 37.74
CA ASP A 52 6.38 3.40 37.67
C ASP A 52 5.66 4.73 37.53
N GLU A 53 6.12 5.77 38.27
CA GLU A 53 5.61 7.15 38.12
C GLU A 53 5.92 7.70 36.73
N ALA A 54 7.11 7.43 36.20
CA ALA A 54 7.50 7.86 34.86
C ALA A 54 6.62 7.19 33.79
N ALA A 55 6.37 5.88 33.91
CA ALA A 55 5.54 5.15 32.95
C ALA A 55 4.07 5.58 33.00
N GLN A 56 3.54 5.83 34.21
CA GLN A 56 2.19 6.36 34.37
C GLN A 56 2.08 7.77 33.76
N ALA A 57 3.03 8.65 34.04
CA ALA A 57 3.05 10.00 33.47
C ALA A 57 3.17 9.98 31.93
N LEU A 58 3.92 9.03 31.38
CA LEU A 58 4.06 8.85 29.93
C LEU A 58 2.76 8.34 29.30
N LEU A 59 2.06 7.41 29.95
CA LEU A 59 0.76 6.93 29.49
C LEU A 59 -0.28 8.03 29.53
N ASP A 60 -0.29 8.82 30.61
CA ASP A 60 -1.20 9.97 30.74
C ASP A 60 -0.92 11.02 29.65
N TYR A 61 0.34 11.26 29.32
CA TYR A 61 0.72 12.12 28.19
C TYR A 61 0.13 11.59 26.89
N TYR A 62 0.36 10.33 26.54
CA TYR A 62 -0.14 9.76 25.28
C TYR A 62 -1.67 9.73 25.20
N ARG A 63 -2.37 9.50 26.31
CA ARG A 63 -3.84 9.56 26.37
C ARG A 63 -4.42 10.94 26.10
N HIS A 64 -3.66 11.99 26.39
CA HIS A 64 -4.07 13.39 26.21
C HIS A 64 -3.27 14.11 25.12
N ARG A 65 -2.44 13.38 24.38
CA ARG A 65 -1.58 13.92 23.34
C ARG A 65 -2.41 14.58 22.23
N ASN A 66 -2.15 15.89 22.01
CA ASN A 66 -2.72 16.68 20.94
C ASN A 66 -1.63 16.99 19.88
N GLY A 67 -2.05 17.26 18.65
CA GLY A 67 -1.15 17.71 17.58
C GLY A 67 -0.55 16.59 16.71
N VAL A 68 -0.80 15.31 17.03
CA VAL A 68 -0.46 14.19 16.14
C VAL A 68 -1.74 13.60 15.57
N VAL A 69 -1.82 13.60 14.25
CA VAL A 69 -3.00 13.15 13.48
C VAL A 69 -2.62 11.92 12.64
N HIS A 70 -3.48 10.92 12.63
CA HIS A 70 -3.35 9.80 11.71
C HIS A 70 -4.29 9.99 10.52
N PRO A 71 -3.78 10.16 9.28
CA PRO A 71 -4.61 10.52 8.12
C PRO A 71 -5.62 9.44 7.72
N ASP A 72 -5.37 8.18 8.09
CA ASP A 72 -6.19 7.04 7.69
C ASP A 72 -7.17 6.59 8.78
N LEU A 73 -7.27 7.32 9.92
CA LEU A 73 -8.17 6.96 11.03
C LEU A 73 -8.90 8.17 11.58
N ASP A 74 -10.23 8.16 11.44
CA ASP A 74 -11.13 9.09 12.13
C ASP A 74 -11.72 8.41 13.37
N LEU A 75 -11.19 8.76 14.54
CA LEU A 75 -11.64 8.20 15.81
C LEU A 75 -13.08 8.59 16.19
N GLN A 76 -13.64 9.64 15.58
CA GLN A 76 -15.02 10.08 15.83
C GLN A 76 -16.03 9.33 14.97
N ASN A 77 -15.60 8.79 13.82
CA ASN A 77 -16.44 8.10 12.83
C ASN A 77 -15.91 6.69 12.50
N ILE A 78 -15.52 5.93 13.52
CA ILE A 78 -15.07 4.56 13.34
C ILE A 78 -16.19 3.73 12.71
N LYS A 79 -15.84 3.02 11.64
CA LYS A 79 -16.72 2.07 10.97
C LYS A 79 -16.07 0.70 10.97
N ILE A 80 -16.89 -0.33 11.18
CA ILE A 80 -16.47 -1.72 11.08
C ILE A 80 -17.41 -2.46 10.13
N SER A 81 -16.88 -3.18 9.18
CA SER A 81 -17.68 -4.03 8.30
C SER A 81 -18.10 -5.31 9.04
N LYS A 82 -19.09 -6.05 8.50
CA LYS A 82 -19.46 -7.37 9.05
C LYS A 82 -18.32 -8.37 9.02
N GLU A 83 -17.49 -8.28 7.98
CA GLU A 83 -16.31 -9.13 7.84
C GLU A 83 -15.23 -8.78 8.88
N GLU A 84 -14.91 -7.49 9.04
CA GLU A 84 -13.97 -7.04 10.07
C GLU A 84 -14.45 -7.41 11.49
N GLN A 85 -15.74 -7.28 11.77
CA GLN A 85 -16.31 -7.71 13.06
C GLN A 85 -16.10 -9.22 13.27
N LYS A 86 -16.37 -10.02 12.23
CA LYS A 86 -16.12 -11.46 12.28
C LYS A 86 -14.65 -11.76 12.54
N TRP A 87 -13.72 -11.09 11.88
CA TRP A 87 -12.28 -11.29 12.10
C TRP A 87 -11.87 -10.94 13.55
N ALA A 88 -12.44 -9.87 14.10
CA ALA A 88 -12.20 -9.48 15.48
C ALA A 88 -12.73 -10.54 16.48
N ASP A 89 -13.92 -11.08 16.22
CA ASP A 89 -14.55 -12.11 17.08
C ASP A 89 -13.81 -13.46 16.98
N ASP A 90 -13.44 -13.88 15.78
CA ASP A 90 -12.68 -15.10 15.52
C ASP A 90 -11.29 -15.05 16.19
N ALA A 91 -10.66 -13.86 16.20
CA ALA A 91 -9.35 -13.66 16.81
C ALA A 91 -9.34 -13.85 18.33
N LEU A 92 -10.47 -13.68 19.03
CA LEU A 92 -10.60 -13.99 20.45
C LEU A 92 -10.38 -15.49 20.76
N GLY A 93 -10.54 -16.35 19.77
CA GLY A 93 -10.29 -17.79 19.83
C GLY A 93 -9.09 -18.22 19.01
N HIS A 94 -8.18 -17.29 18.68
CA HIS A 94 -6.97 -17.50 17.87
C HIS A 94 -7.23 -18.07 16.46
N THR A 95 -8.38 -17.75 15.88
CA THR A 95 -8.67 -18.01 14.48
C THR A 95 -8.42 -16.72 13.70
N PHE A 96 -7.32 -16.67 12.94
CA PHE A 96 -6.82 -15.42 12.38
C PHE A 96 -7.16 -15.27 10.90
N PHE A 97 -7.72 -14.11 10.56
CA PHE A 97 -7.77 -13.64 9.20
C PHE A 97 -6.39 -13.11 8.77
N VAL A 98 -5.74 -13.79 7.86
CA VAL A 98 -4.44 -13.38 7.35
C VAL A 98 -4.55 -12.64 6.01
N HIS A 99 -5.35 -13.17 5.08
CA HIS A 99 -5.59 -12.57 3.77
C HIS A 99 -6.81 -13.21 3.10
N LYS A 100 -7.53 -12.46 2.27
CA LYS A 100 -8.72 -12.92 1.55
C LYS A 100 -8.51 -14.13 0.63
N GLY A 101 -7.26 -14.36 0.19
CA GLY A 101 -6.88 -15.54 -0.60
C GLY A 101 -6.80 -16.83 0.21
N TYR A 102 -6.80 -16.74 1.54
CA TYR A 102 -6.67 -17.89 2.45
C TYR A 102 -7.91 -17.98 3.34
N GLN A 103 -9.00 -18.45 2.75
CA GLN A 103 -10.28 -18.65 3.43
C GLN A 103 -10.69 -20.13 3.35
N PRO A 104 -11.31 -20.68 4.43
CA PRO A 104 -11.59 -20.02 5.71
C PRO A 104 -10.34 -19.69 6.51
N SER A 105 -10.45 -18.78 7.51
CA SER A 105 -9.37 -18.49 8.46
C SER A 105 -8.98 -19.76 9.25
N TYR A 106 -7.70 -19.83 9.65
CA TYR A 106 -7.16 -21.00 10.37
C TYR A 106 -7.04 -20.71 11.85
N ASN A 107 -7.24 -21.76 12.68
CA ASN A 107 -7.02 -21.68 14.13
C ASN A 107 -5.56 -22.04 14.46
N TYR A 108 -4.90 -21.17 15.22
CA TYR A 108 -3.48 -21.30 15.58
C TYR A 108 -3.25 -21.90 16.97
N GLY A 109 -4.30 -22.46 17.59
CA GLY A 109 -4.22 -23.16 18.86
C GLY A 109 -4.49 -22.27 20.08
N LYS A 110 -4.73 -22.89 21.24
CA LYS A 110 -4.92 -22.17 22.50
C LYS A 110 -3.63 -21.48 22.95
N ASP A 111 -2.52 -22.16 22.84
CA ASP A 111 -1.16 -21.63 22.87
C ASP A 111 -0.79 -21.34 21.42
N ILE A 112 -0.69 -20.03 21.06
CA ILE A 112 -0.60 -19.62 19.66
C ILE A 112 0.69 -20.18 19.04
N ASN A 113 0.52 -20.99 18.00
CA ASN A 113 1.64 -21.50 17.21
C ASN A 113 1.84 -20.60 15.98
N TRP A 114 2.72 -19.61 16.09
CA TRP A 114 3.05 -18.67 15.01
C TRP A 114 3.79 -19.31 13.83
N GLU A 115 4.27 -20.55 14.00
CA GLU A 115 4.92 -21.33 12.94
C GLU A 115 3.95 -22.28 12.21
N TYR A 116 2.68 -22.35 12.66
CA TYR A 116 1.68 -23.22 12.01
C TYR A 116 1.49 -22.84 10.54
N TRP A 117 1.68 -23.81 9.67
CA TRP A 117 1.68 -23.64 8.23
C TRP A 117 0.63 -24.52 7.56
N PRO A 118 -0.67 -24.16 7.64
CA PRO A 118 -1.77 -24.99 7.12
C PRO A 118 -1.76 -25.14 5.60
N VAL A 119 -1.17 -24.19 4.89
CA VAL A 119 -0.98 -24.22 3.44
C VAL A 119 0.50 -23.97 3.16
N GLN A 120 1.12 -24.80 2.34
CA GLN A 120 2.56 -24.71 2.00
C GLN A 120 2.80 -23.56 1.00
N ASP A 121 2.55 -22.34 1.46
CA ASP A 121 2.74 -21.11 0.75
C ASP A 121 3.39 -20.06 1.67
N ASN A 122 4.55 -19.56 1.28
CA ASN A 122 5.27 -18.54 2.02
C ASN A 122 4.43 -17.28 2.26
N GLU A 123 3.58 -16.91 1.29
CA GLU A 123 2.74 -15.71 1.39
C GLU A 123 1.76 -15.82 2.57
N LEU A 124 1.21 -17.01 2.87
CA LEU A 124 0.36 -17.20 4.04
C LEU A 124 1.10 -16.85 5.33
N ARG A 125 2.34 -17.34 5.49
CA ARG A 125 3.14 -17.06 6.69
C ARG A 125 3.56 -15.60 6.78
N TRP A 126 3.96 -14.99 5.70
CA TRP A 126 4.24 -13.55 5.66
C TRP A 126 3.01 -12.74 6.06
N GLN A 127 1.84 -13.05 5.52
CA GLN A 127 0.58 -12.37 5.86
C GLN A 127 0.18 -12.58 7.32
N LEU A 128 0.45 -13.75 7.92
CA LEU A 128 0.22 -14.02 9.34
C LEU A 128 0.95 -12.98 10.21
N HIS A 129 2.22 -12.73 9.93
CA HIS A 129 3.04 -11.80 10.70
C HIS A 129 2.73 -10.31 10.46
N ARG A 130 1.75 -9.97 9.62
CA ARG A 130 1.21 -8.60 9.47
C ARG A 130 0.11 -8.27 10.48
N HIS A 131 -0.44 -9.25 11.18
CA HIS A 131 -1.47 -9.12 12.23
C HIS A 131 -2.70 -8.31 11.78
N LYS A 132 -3.22 -8.56 10.59
CA LYS A 132 -4.31 -7.76 9.99
C LYS A 132 -5.61 -7.72 10.79
N TRP A 133 -5.83 -8.67 11.70
CA TRP A 133 -6.99 -8.73 12.57
C TRP A 133 -6.90 -7.79 13.79
N PHE A 134 -5.72 -7.26 14.13
CA PHE A 134 -5.54 -6.38 15.29
C PHE A 134 -6.29 -5.04 15.12
N THR A 135 -6.28 -4.44 13.93
CA THR A 135 -7.05 -3.21 13.66
C THR A 135 -8.55 -3.44 13.76
N PRO A 136 -9.16 -4.50 13.18
CA PRO A 136 -10.54 -4.91 13.45
C PRO A 136 -10.86 -5.08 14.93
N MET A 137 -10.00 -5.74 15.72
CA MET A 137 -10.19 -5.85 17.18
C MET A 137 -10.24 -4.49 17.85
N GLY A 138 -9.38 -3.55 17.45
CA GLY A 138 -9.37 -2.19 17.96
C GLY A 138 -10.63 -1.41 17.59
N LYS A 139 -11.14 -1.55 16.37
CA LYS A 139 -12.42 -0.96 15.96
C LYS A 139 -13.58 -1.56 16.77
N ALA A 140 -13.63 -2.88 16.95
CA ALA A 140 -14.64 -3.56 17.75
C ALA A 140 -14.62 -3.09 19.22
N TYR A 141 -13.43 -2.95 19.81
CA TYR A 141 -13.24 -2.36 21.13
C TYR A 141 -13.80 -0.94 21.21
N ARG A 142 -13.43 -0.06 20.30
CA ARG A 142 -13.85 1.34 20.31
C ARG A 142 -15.35 1.54 20.15
N LEU A 143 -16.00 0.66 19.39
CA LEU A 143 -17.46 0.73 19.15
C LEU A 143 -18.27 0.09 20.27
N SER A 144 -17.79 -0.98 20.90
CA SER A 144 -18.52 -1.72 21.93
C SER A 144 -18.15 -1.33 23.36
N GLY A 145 -16.93 -0.84 23.59
CA GLY A 145 -16.35 -0.67 24.92
C GLY A 145 -15.99 -1.99 25.61
N ASP A 146 -16.06 -3.14 24.91
CA ASP A 146 -15.80 -4.46 25.50
C ASP A 146 -14.29 -4.75 25.58
N GLU A 147 -13.76 -4.74 26.80
CA GLU A 147 -12.34 -4.96 27.11
C GLU A 147 -11.79 -6.31 26.67
N LYS A 148 -12.64 -7.28 26.33
CA LYS A 148 -12.17 -8.58 25.83
C LYS A 148 -11.27 -8.44 24.59
N TYR A 149 -11.57 -7.51 23.68
CA TYR A 149 -10.76 -7.26 22.48
C TYR A 149 -9.40 -6.64 22.84
N ALA A 150 -9.38 -5.68 23.75
CA ALA A 150 -8.14 -5.02 24.16
C ALA A 150 -7.23 -5.95 24.97
N LYS A 151 -7.82 -6.77 25.87
CA LYS A 151 -7.08 -7.78 26.63
C LYS A 151 -6.45 -8.82 25.71
N GLU A 152 -7.25 -9.33 24.78
CA GLU A 152 -6.80 -10.36 23.86
C GLU A 152 -5.74 -9.82 22.88
N TRP A 153 -5.92 -8.59 22.36
CA TRP A 153 -4.91 -7.93 21.55
C TRP A 153 -3.59 -7.77 22.30
N ALA A 154 -3.62 -7.30 23.55
CA ALA A 154 -2.42 -7.12 24.36
C ALA A 154 -1.72 -8.46 24.63
N TYR A 155 -2.50 -9.52 24.91
CA TYR A 155 -1.98 -10.87 25.08
C TYR A 155 -1.28 -11.37 23.80
N GLN A 156 -1.95 -11.31 22.64
CA GLN A 156 -1.40 -11.77 21.36
C GLN A 156 -0.17 -10.94 20.94
N TYR A 157 -0.15 -9.65 21.24
CA TYR A 157 0.98 -8.77 20.95
C TYR A 157 2.24 -9.22 21.74
N ILE A 158 2.09 -9.48 23.03
CA ILE A 158 3.20 -9.94 23.89
C ILE A 158 3.63 -11.36 23.52
N ASP A 159 2.67 -12.29 23.36
CA ASP A 159 2.94 -13.68 22.96
C ASP A 159 3.74 -13.74 21.64
N TRP A 160 3.39 -12.85 20.67
CA TRP A 160 4.13 -12.77 19.42
C TRP A 160 5.58 -12.30 19.62
N ILE A 161 5.80 -11.26 20.44
CA ILE A 161 7.14 -10.73 20.71
C ILE A 161 8.03 -11.77 21.39
N GLU A 162 7.48 -12.50 22.35
CA GLU A 162 8.21 -13.52 23.10
C GLU A 162 8.57 -14.74 22.23
N LYS A 163 7.65 -15.14 21.36
CA LYS A 163 7.83 -16.32 20.49
C LYS A 163 8.57 -16.04 19.19
N ASN A 164 8.68 -14.77 18.79
CA ASN A 164 9.38 -14.37 17.58
C ASN A 164 10.47 -13.32 17.90
N PRO A 165 11.49 -13.67 18.70
CA PRO A 165 12.59 -12.76 19.00
C PRO A 165 13.33 -12.39 17.71
N LEU A 166 13.77 -11.13 17.63
CA LEU A 166 14.67 -10.73 16.54
C LEU A 166 16.04 -11.38 16.77
N THR A 167 16.41 -12.26 15.88
CA THR A 167 17.74 -12.86 15.85
C THR A 167 18.69 -11.96 15.08
N GLU A 168 19.89 -11.72 15.61
CA GLU A 168 20.94 -11.05 14.85
C GLU A 168 21.44 -12.00 13.76
N VAL A 169 21.41 -11.51 12.52
CA VAL A 169 21.85 -12.24 11.32
C VAL A 169 22.84 -11.34 10.58
N GLU A 170 23.92 -11.91 10.09
CA GLU A 170 24.86 -11.17 9.25
C GLU A 170 24.16 -10.69 7.96
N PRO A 171 24.53 -9.53 7.39
CA PRO A 171 23.83 -8.97 6.24
C PRO A 171 23.73 -9.92 5.04
N GLU A 172 24.78 -10.69 4.77
CA GLU A 172 24.81 -11.67 3.67
C GLU A 172 23.84 -12.83 3.92
N GLU A 173 23.76 -13.33 5.16
CA GLU A 173 22.77 -14.34 5.56
C GLU A 173 21.35 -13.77 5.49
N TYR A 174 21.19 -12.49 5.81
CA TYR A 174 19.90 -11.82 5.74
C TYR A 174 19.34 -11.75 4.32
N GLU A 175 20.15 -11.43 3.32
CA GLU A 175 19.74 -11.42 1.92
C GLU A 175 19.27 -12.81 1.46
N LEU A 176 19.99 -13.86 1.81
CA LEU A 176 19.61 -15.24 1.53
C LEU A 176 18.30 -15.62 2.21
N VAL A 177 18.12 -15.24 3.48
CA VAL A 177 16.87 -15.48 4.23
C VAL A 177 15.69 -14.75 3.59
N SER A 178 15.84 -13.49 3.21
CA SER A 178 14.78 -12.72 2.56
C SER A 178 14.40 -13.27 1.19
N ALA A 179 15.36 -13.85 0.46
CA ALA A 179 15.13 -14.57 -0.78
C ALA A 179 14.45 -15.94 -0.58
N GLY A 180 14.37 -16.43 0.66
CA GLY A 180 13.75 -17.71 0.99
C GLY A 180 14.66 -18.92 0.85
N GLU A 181 15.97 -18.73 0.78
CA GLU A 181 16.97 -19.77 0.51
C GLU A 181 17.57 -20.39 1.79
N VAL A 182 17.47 -19.69 2.93
CA VAL A 182 18.05 -20.13 4.20
C VAL A 182 17.04 -20.98 4.99
N LYS A 183 17.52 -22.01 5.67
CA LYS A 183 16.76 -22.96 6.50
C LYS A 183 17.19 -22.89 7.96
N GLY A 184 16.33 -23.36 8.87
CA GLY A 184 16.65 -23.52 10.29
C GLY A 184 16.42 -22.26 11.11
N ASP A 185 17.35 -21.90 11.99
CA ASP A 185 17.21 -20.83 12.98
C ASP A 185 16.95 -19.43 12.42
N ALA A 186 17.15 -19.27 11.12
CA ALA A 186 16.78 -18.06 10.38
C ALA A 186 15.27 -17.92 10.08
N GLU A 187 14.43 -18.83 10.58
CA GLU A 187 13.00 -18.85 10.31
C GLU A 187 12.29 -17.55 10.69
N ASN A 188 12.62 -16.96 11.83
CA ASN A 188 12.05 -15.69 12.25
C ASN A 188 12.42 -14.53 11.33
N VAL A 189 13.66 -14.50 10.84
CA VAL A 189 14.12 -13.46 9.90
C VAL A 189 13.45 -13.64 8.54
N ARG A 190 13.28 -14.88 8.11
CA ARG A 190 12.63 -15.21 6.84
C ARG A 190 11.15 -14.80 6.79
N PHE A 191 10.41 -14.95 7.89
CA PHE A 191 8.97 -14.72 7.94
C PHE A 191 8.58 -13.56 8.85
N ALA A 192 8.81 -13.66 10.16
CA ALA A 192 8.37 -12.69 11.14
C ALA A 192 9.08 -11.33 11.00
N TRP A 193 10.37 -11.34 10.70
CA TRP A 193 11.22 -10.15 10.63
C TRP A 193 11.66 -9.78 9.20
N ARG A 194 11.06 -10.38 8.17
CA ARG A 194 11.28 -9.89 6.81
C ARG A 194 10.87 -8.42 6.70
N PRO A 195 11.69 -7.52 6.10
CA PRO A 195 11.48 -6.07 6.15
C PRO A 195 10.09 -5.62 5.74
N LEU A 196 9.52 -6.19 4.68
CA LEU A 196 8.16 -5.83 4.24
C LEU A 196 7.12 -6.09 5.33
N GLU A 197 7.19 -7.23 6.03
CA GLU A 197 6.27 -7.58 7.13
C GLU A 197 6.47 -6.69 8.34
N VAL A 198 7.74 -6.41 8.68
CA VAL A 198 8.08 -5.46 9.75
C VAL A 198 7.51 -4.08 9.44
N SER A 199 7.65 -3.61 8.21
CA SER A 199 7.13 -2.32 7.79
C SER A 199 5.60 -2.25 7.83
N ASN A 200 4.90 -3.35 7.51
CA ASN A 200 3.44 -3.46 7.67
C ASN A 200 3.05 -3.29 9.14
N ARG A 201 3.68 -4.04 10.05
CA ARG A 201 3.41 -3.90 11.48
C ARG A 201 3.72 -2.51 11.99
N LEU A 202 4.83 -1.90 11.57
CA LEU A 202 5.24 -0.55 11.97
C LEU A 202 4.15 0.49 11.67
N GLN A 203 3.52 0.41 10.49
CA GLN A 203 2.40 1.29 10.14
C GLN A 203 1.13 0.94 10.92
N ASP A 204 0.74 -0.34 10.96
CA ASP A 204 -0.51 -0.76 11.58
C ASP A 204 -0.51 -0.57 13.10
N GLN A 205 0.64 -0.64 13.76
CA GLN A 205 0.78 -0.34 15.18
C GLN A 205 0.44 1.10 15.52
N THR A 206 0.56 2.05 14.60
CA THR A 206 0.11 3.44 14.82
C THR A 206 -1.41 3.53 14.94
N LEU A 207 -2.14 2.74 14.14
CA LEU A 207 -3.60 2.61 14.24
C LEU A 207 -4.00 1.90 15.54
N GLN A 208 -3.35 0.77 15.85
CA GLN A 208 -3.59 0.00 17.06
C GLN A 208 -3.36 0.85 18.30
N PHE A 209 -2.29 1.64 18.32
CA PHE A 209 -2.00 2.56 19.42
C PHE A 209 -3.17 3.51 19.69
N LEU A 210 -3.69 4.19 18.65
CA LEU A 210 -4.83 5.11 18.79
C LEU A 210 -6.12 4.41 19.22
N LEU A 211 -6.32 3.20 18.73
CA LEU A 211 -7.53 2.43 19.05
C LEU A 211 -7.53 1.93 20.50
N PHE A 212 -6.37 1.55 21.05
CA PHE A 212 -6.30 0.86 22.34
C PHE A 212 -5.70 1.68 23.50
N VAL A 213 -5.02 2.81 23.26
CA VAL A 213 -4.30 3.57 24.29
C VAL A 213 -5.17 3.98 25.51
N ASN A 214 -6.47 4.15 25.31
CA ASN A 214 -7.43 4.50 26.36
C ASN A 214 -8.01 3.28 27.10
N SER A 215 -7.67 2.06 26.69
CA SER A 215 -8.10 0.85 27.39
C SER A 215 -7.39 0.73 28.75
N PRO A 216 -8.07 0.29 29.82
CA PRO A 216 -7.43 -0.16 31.05
C PRO A 216 -6.38 -1.27 30.85
N SER A 217 -6.56 -2.09 29.82
CA SER A 217 -5.61 -3.17 29.47
C SER A 217 -4.33 -2.65 28.83
N PHE A 218 -4.34 -1.40 28.31
CA PHE A 218 -3.15 -0.70 27.88
C PHE A 218 -2.47 -0.05 29.10
N THR A 219 -1.71 -0.87 29.84
CA THR A 219 -1.05 -0.47 31.10
C THR A 219 0.22 0.35 30.87
N PRO A 220 0.75 1.05 31.90
CA PRO A 220 2.06 1.70 31.80
C PRO A 220 3.20 0.75 31.42
N ALA A 221 3.19 -0.49 31.94
CA ALA A 221 4.17 -1.50 31.59
C ALA A 221 4.03 -1.93 30.13
N PHE A 222 2.80 -2.17 29.65
CA PHE A 222 2.54 -2.46 28.25
C PHE A 222 3.01 -1.33 27.32
N LEU A 223 2.76 -0.06 27.67
CA LEU A 223 3.25 1.08 26.90
C LEU A 223 4.76 1.02 26.71
N THR A 224 5.51 0.75 27.79
CA THR A 224 6.98 0.71 27.68
C THR A 224 7.47 -0.44 26.80
N GLU A 225 6.85 -1.61 26.89
CA GLU A 225 7.12 -2.74 25.99
C GLU A 225 6.78 -2.39 24.54
N PHE A 226 5.61 -1.79 24.30
CA PHE A 226 5.17 -1.36 22.97
C PHE A 226 6.18 -0.40 22.34
N LEU A 227 6.63 0.63 23.08
CA LEU A 227 7.59 1.62 22.57
C LEU A 227 8.97 1.03 22.26
N VAL A 228 9.46 0.12 23.11
CA VAL A 228 10.73 -0.60 22.85
C VAL A 228 10.64 -1.44 21.57
N ASN A 229 9.55 -2.18 21.40
CA ASN A 229 9.37 -3.01 20.21
C ASN A 229 9.08 -2.18 18.96
N TYR A 230 8.34 -1.09 19.08
CA TYR A 230 8.12 -0.16 17.97
C TYR A 230 9.44 0.42 17.46
N HIS A 231 10.30 0.88 18.37
CA HIS A 231 11.64 1.36 18.06
C HIS A 231 12.50 0.26 17.40
N ARG A 232 12.44 -0.98 17.92
CA ARG A 232 13.16 -2.14 17.34
C ARG A 232 12.71 -2.41 15.90
N HIS A 233 11.40 -2.32 15.60
CA HIS A 233 10.88 -2.46 14.24
C HIS A 233 11.43 -1.36 13.31
N ALA A 234 11.44 -0.10 13.78
CA ALA A 234 11.97 1.00 12.99
C ALA A 234 13.47 0.84 12.69
N LEU A 235 14.29 0.49 13.69
CA LEU A 235 15.72 0.23 13.49
C LEU A 235 15.97 -0.94 12.56
N HIS A 236 15.16 -2.01 12.66
CA HIS A 236 15.32 -3.16 11.76
C HIS A 236 15.10 -2.76 10.30
N ILE A 237 14.09 -1.94 10.00
CA ILE A 237 13.88 -1.41 8.64
C ILE A 237 15.05 -0.53 8.19
N LEU A 238 15.48 0.42 9.04
CA LEU A 238 16.57 1.34 8.70
C LEU A 238 17.88 0.62 8.35
N ASN A 239 18.13 -0.53 8.96
CA ASN A 239 19.33 -1.34 8.73
C ASN A 239 19.18 -2.36 7.59
N ASN A 240 17.93 -2.66 7.14
CA ASN A 240 17.65 -3.78 6.26
C ASN A 240 16.63 -3.42 5.17
N TYR A 241 16.73 -2.24 4.58
CA TYR A 241 15.87 -1.88 3.45
C TYR A 241 16.04 -2.84 2.27
N SER A 242 14.94 -3.19 1.62
CA SER A 242 14.97 -3.88 0.34
C SER A 242 15.78 -3.07 -0.69
N ALA A 243 16.45 -3.76 -1.61
CA ALA A 243 17.36 -3.11 -2.56
C ALA A 243 16.64 -2.19 -3.55
N GLN A 244 15.39 -2.53 -3.95
CA GLN A 244 14.62 -1.80 -4.96
C GLN A 244 13.14 -2.22 -4.98
N GLY A 245 12.38 -1.60 -5.86
CA GLY A 245 10.99 -1.97 -6.18
C GLY A 245 9.99 -1.57 -5.09
N ASN A 246 8.80 -2.15 -5.17
CA ASN A 246 7.68 -1.78 -4.31
C ASN A 246 7.94 -2.04 -2.82
N HIS A 247 8.74 -3.07 -2.48
CA HIS A 247 9.09 -3.34 -1.08
C HIS A 247 9.84 -2.15 -0.48
N LEU A 248 10.88 -1.67 -1.16
CA LEU A 248 11.65 -0.49 -0.73
C LEU A 248 10.76 0.74 -0.58
N LEU A 249 9.83 0.97 -1.52
CA LEU A 249 8.90 2.11 -1.43
C LEU A 249 7.98 2.00 -0.21
N PHE A 250 7.43 0.82 0.07
CA PHE A 250 6.59 0.60 1.25
C PHE A 250 7.38 0.78 2.55
N GLU A 251 8.57 0.25 2.64
CA GLU A 251 9.44 0.36 3.81
C GLU A 251 9.79 1.82 4.08
N ALA A 252 10.21 2.56 3.06
CA ALA A 252 10.53 4.00 3.16
C ALA A 252 9.30 4.85 3.54
N GLN A 253 8.14 4.59 2.93
CA GLN A 253 6.90 5.29 3.26
C GLN A 253 6.52 5.08 4.73
N ARG A 254 6.66 3.86 5.25
CA ARG A 254 6.25 3.49 6.61
C ARG A 254 7.22 3.98 7.68
N ILE A 255 8.48 4.14 7.36
CA ILE A 255 9.46 4.82 8.24
C ILE A 255 9.12 6.31 8.37
N VAL A 256 8.66 6.98 7.30
CA VAL A 256 8.12 8.35 7.41
C VAL A 256 6.93 8.40 8.36
N TYR A 257 6.00 7.44 8.24
CA TYR A 257 4.87 7.31 9.17
C TYR A 257 5.32 7.19 10.61
N ALA A 258 6.28 6.30 10.89
CA ALA A 258 6.80 6.08 12.24
C ALA A 258 7.35 7.36 12.87
N GLY A 259 8.21 8.08 12.15
CA GLY A 259 8.82 9.30 12.64
C GLY A 259 7.87 10.50 12.73
N ALA A 260 6.77 10.50 11.95
CA ALA A 260 5.75 11.54 12.04
C ALA A 260 4.72 11.25 13.15
N PHE A 261 4.40 9.98 13.39
CA PHE A 261 3.41 9.58 14.40
C PHE A 261 3.98 9.57 15.82
N PHE A 262 5.23 9.19 15.99
CA PHE A 262 5.93 9.22 17.28
C PHE A 262 7.11 10.20 17.26
N PRO A 263 6.84 11.52 17.17
CA PRO A 263 7.89 12.54 17.16
C PRO A 263 8.64 12.62 18.49
N GLU A 264 8.19 11.89 19.51
CA GLU A 264 8.82 11.79 20.82
C GLU A 264 10.12 10.95 20.81
N PHE A 265 10.29 10.03 19.85
CA PHE A 265 11.57 9.32 19.72
C PHE A 265 12.71 10.29 19.35
N LYS A 266 13.88 10.07 19.93
CA LYS A 266 15.08 10.88 19.64
C LYS A 266 15.45 10.86 18.16
N GLU A 267 15.27 9.71 17.53
CA GLU A 267 15.59 9.45 16.13
C GLU A 267 14.45 9.75 15.16
N ALA A 268 13.29 10.22 15.63
CA ALA A 268 12.11 10.41 14.79
C ALA A 268 12.37 11.28 13.53
N ALA A 269 13.18 12.35 13.68
CA ALA A 269 13.56 13.19 12.53
C ALA A 269 14.45 12.43 11.52
N SER A 270 15.42 11.66 11.99
CA SER A 270 16.30 10.87 11.11
C SER A 270 15.54 9.73 10.42
N TRP A 271 14.51 9.16 11.05
CA TRP A 271 13.61 8.19 10.41
C TRP A 271 12.87 8.83 9.23
N ARG A 272 12.28 10.01 9.42
CA ARG A 272 11.60 10.73 8.33
C ARG A 272 12.59 11.09 7.23
N GLU A 273 13.76 11.63 7.58
CA GLU A 273 14.80 11.96 6.61
C GLU A 273 15.23 10.76 5.78
N SER A 274 15.48 9.60 6.40
CA SER A 274 15.83 8.36 5.72
C SER A 274 14.76 7.96 4.70
N GLY A 275 13.51 7.86 5.13
CA GLY A 275 12.40 7.48 4.26
C GLY A 275 12.17 8.47 3.12
N ILE A 276 12.21 9.78 3.40
CA ILE A 276 12.03 10.85 2.40
C ILE A 276 13.17 10.81 1.36
N ASN A 277 14.41 10.61 1.78
CA ASN A 277 15.56 10.52 0.87
C ASN A 277 15.42 9.33 -0.10
N ILE A 278 15.00 8.16 0.40
CA ILE A 278 14.73 6.99 -0.43
C ILE A 278 13.59 7.29 -1.41
N LEU A 279 12.45 7.76 -0.92
CA LEU A 279 11.29 8.08 -1.77
C LEU A 279 11.63 9.12 -2.84
N ASN A 280 12.40 10.16 -2.49
CA ASN A 280 12.84 11.19 -3.44
C ASN A 280 13.85 10.68 -4.47
N ARG A 281 14.66 9.70 -4.13
CA ARG A 281 15.54 9.01 -5.09
C ARG A 281 14.72 8.11 -6.02
N GLU A 282 13.84 7.31 -5.46
CA GLU A 282 13.07 6.33 -6.22
C GLU A 282 12.04 7.01 -7.14
N ILE A 283 11.38 8.09 -6.73
CA ILE A 283 10.45 8.80 -7.63
C ILE A 283 11.16 9.35 -8.87
N LYS A 284 12.41 9.83 -8.73
CA LYS A 284 13.22 10.28 -9.86
C LYS A 284 13.69 9.16 -10.79
N LYS A 285 13.84 7.94 -10.24
CA LYS A 285 14.25 6.76 -10.99
C LYS A 285 13.08 6.11 -11.71
N GLN A 286 11.91 6.08 -11.06
CA GLN A 286 10.78 5.29 -11.49
C GLN A 286 9.74 6.07 -12.31
N VAL A 287 9.85 7.40 -12.35
CA VAL A 287 8.86 8.26 -13.01
C VAL A 287 9.51 9.05 -14.14
N TYR A 288 8.96 8.91 -15.34
CA TYR A 288 9.36 9.70 -16.51
C TYR A 288 9.03 11.18 -16.31
N THR A 289 9.63 12.04 -17.13
CA THR A 289 9.43 13.51 -17.01
C THR A 289 7.99 13.92 -17.31
N ASP A 290 7.25 13.10 -18.04
CA ASP A 290 5.83 13.27 -18.37
C ASP A 290 4.88 12.72 -17.28
N GLY A 291 5.40 12.25 -16.16
CA GLY A 291 4.64 11.73 -15.05
C GLY A 291 4.31 10.23 -15.11
N GLY A 292 4.58 9.56 -16.23
CA GLY A 292 4.36 8.11 -16.36
C GLY A 292 5.29 7.27 -15.49
N HIS A 293 4.78 6.21 -14.85
CA HIS A 293 5.59 5.27 -14.09
C HIS A 293 6.28 4.27 -15.01
N TYR A 294 7.51 3.89 -14.71
CA TYR A 294 8.38 3.08 -15.58
C TYR A 294 7.88 1.64 -15.85
N GLU A 295 6.96 1.13 -15.04
CA GLU A 295 6.28 -0.15 -15.31
C GLU A 295 5.25 -0.05 -16.44
N LEU A 296 4.89 1.15 -16.91
CA LEU A 296 3.98 1.42 -18.03
C LEU A 296 2.65 0.65 -17.94
N ASP A 297 2.17 0.51 -16.73
CA ASP A 297 0.96 -0.19 -16.33
C ASP A 297 0.09 0.77 -15.51
N PRO A 298 -1.13 1.11 -15.95
CA PRO A 298 -1.96 2.09 -15.25
C PRO A 298 -2.32 1.71 -13.81
N HIS A 299 -2.48 0.42 -13.51
CA HIS A 299 -2.80 -0.06 -12.17
C HIS A 299 -1.60 0.06 -11.21
N TYR A 300 -0.40 -0.32 -11.67
CA TYR A 300 0.83 -0.16 -10.88
C TYR A 300 1.26 1.28 -10.76
N HIS A 301 0.99 2.10 -11.79
CA HIS A 301 1.14 3.56 -11.71
C HIS A 301 0.29 4.16 -10.57
N LEU A 302 -0.99 3.77 -10.47
CA LEU A 302 -1.88 4.19 -9.37
C LEU A 302 -1.35 3.73 -8.00
N ALA A 303 -0.85 2.50 -7.91
CA ALA A 303 -0.24 1.98 -6.67
C ALA A 303 0.97 2.81 -6.24
N ALA A 304 1.85 3.19 -7.18
CA ALA A 304 3.00 4.05 -6.93
C ALA A 304 2.57 5.47 -6.46
N ILE A 305 1.59 6.10 -7.14
CA ILE A 305 1.01 7.37 -6.68
C ILE A 305 0.60 7.27 -5.22
N ASN A 306 -0.14 6.23 -4.86
CA ASN A 306 -0.68 6.06 -3.51
C ASN A 306 0.42 5.90 -2.46
N ILE A 307 1.52 5.21 -2.77
CA ILE A 307 2.67 5.09 -1.86
C ILE A 307 3.32 6.47 -1.62
N PHE A 308 3.62 7.19 -2.70
CA PHE A 308 4.25 8.52 -2.61
C PHE A 308 3.33 9.55 -1.93
N CYS A 309 2.05 9.53 -2.24
CA CYS A 309 1.05 10.40 -1.60
C CYS A 309 0.88 10.11 -0.10
N LYS A 310 0.87 8.85 0.31
CA LYS A 310 0.68 8.49 1.72
C LYS A 310 1.77 9.07 2.62
N ALA A 311 3.03 8.95 2.24
CA ALA A 311 4.14 9.54 3.00
C ALA A 311 3.99 11.06 3.11
N LEU A 312 3.71 11.74 1.99
CA LEU A 312 3.50 13.18 1.94
C LEU A 312 2.31 13.62 2.79
N ARG A 313 1.18 12.90 2.73
CA ARG A 313 -0.02 13.19 3.52
C ARG A 313 0.21 13.06 5.01
N MET A 314 0.93 11.99 5.44
CA MET A 314 1.27 11.80 6.85
C MET A 314 2.15 12.93 7.38
N ALA A 315 3.13 13.35 6.59
CA ALA A 315 3.99 14.47 6.94
C ALA A 315 3.21 15.81 6.94
N ASP A 316 2.34 16.02 5.97
CA ASP A 316 1.56 17.27 5.82
C ASP A 316 0.63 17.51 7.02
N VAL A 317 -0.17 16.51 7.41
CA VAL A 317 -1.11 16.65 8.54
C VAL A 317 -0.42 16.78 9.90
N ASN A 318 0.86 16.44 9.98
CA ASN A 318 1.68 16.56 11.20
C ASN A 318 2.72 17.70 11.15
N GLY A 319 2.63 18.58 10.14
CA GLY A 319 3.48 19.76 10.05
C GLY A 319 4.91 19.51 9.54
N PHE A 320 5.15 18.40 8.84
CA PHE A 320 6.46 18.01 8.28
C PHE A 320 6.53 18.10 6.74
N ARG A 321 5.51 18.68 6.07
CA ARG A 321 5.48 18.78 4.59
C ARG A 321 6.74 19.42 4.01
N GLN A 322 7.32 20.41 4.70
CA GLN A 322 8.51 21.13 4.27
C GLN A 322 9.78 20.27 4.23
N GLU A 323 9.77 19.07 4.83
CA GLU A 323 10.87 18.12 4.75
C GLU A 323 10.93 17.44 3.35
N PHE A 324 9.81 17.46 2.60
CA PHE A 324 9.77 16.94 1.24
C PHE A 324 10.29 17.96 0.23
N PRO A 325 11.22 17.59 -0.69
CA PRO A 325 11.67 18.48 -1.76
C PRO A 325 10.50 18.91 -2.65
N ALA A 326 10.51 20.19 -3.09
CA ALA A 326 9.49 20.71 -3.98
C ALA A 326 9.35 19.90 -5.29
N GLY A 327 10.47 19.39 -5.82
CA GLY A 327 10.46 18.51 -7.00
C GLY A 327 9.73 17.20 -6.76
N TYR A 328 9.83 16.62 -5.55
CA TYR A 328 9.04 15.42 -5.19
C TYR A 328 7.54 15.70 -5.26
N VAL A 329 7.10 16.77 -4.61
CA VAL A 329 5.68 17.17 -4.58
C VAL A 329 5.16 17.46 -6.00
N GLY A 330 5.98 18.12 -6.84
CA GLY A 330 5.66 18.39 -8.25
C GLY A 330 5.51 17.08 -9.05
N THR A 331 6.43 16.14 -8.89
CA THR A 331 6.37 14.85 -9.58
C THR A 331 5.14 14.04 -9.17
N VAL A 332 4.79 13.99 -7.89
CA VAL A 332 3.54 13.34 -7.43
C VAL A 332 2.32 13.95 -8.12
N LYS A 333 2.25 15.28 -8.24
CA LYS A 333 1.15 15.95 -8.95
C LYS A 333 1.11 15.58 -10.43
N HIS A 334 2.27 15.53 -11.10
CA HIS A 334 2.39 15.09 -12.49
C HIS A 334 1.96 13.63 -12.70
N MET A 335 2.28 12.73 -11.75
CA MET A 335 1.81 11.35 -11.81
C MET A 335 0.27 11.26 -11.76
N ILE A 336 -0.36 12.06 -10.90
CA ILE A 336 -1.83 12.14 -10.82
C ILE A 336 -2.42 12.71 -12.12
N GLU A 337 -1.79 13.73 -12.68
CA GLU A 337 -2.20 14.33 -13.96
C GLU A 337 -2.11 13.32 -15.11
N PHE A 338 -1.00 12.58 -15.22
CA PHE A 338 -0.84 11.49 -16.19
C PHE A 338 -1.97 10.46 -16.03
N TYR A 339 -2.23 9.97 -14.81
CA TYR A 339 -3.30 9.01 -14.56
C TYR A 339 -4.67 9.53 -14.97
N SER A 340 -4.97 10.79 -14.63
CA SER A 340 -6.23 11.44 -14.98
C SER A 340 -6.41 11.56 -16.50
N ASN A 341 -5.31 11.75 -17.23
CA ASN A 341 -5.32 11.88 -18.69
C ASN A 341 -5.61 10.55 -19.40
N VAL A 342 -5.07 9.43 -18.89
CA VAL A 342 -5.26 8.11 -19.52
C VAL A 342 -6.57 7.42 -19.09
N CYS A 343 -7.21 7.86 -18.01
CA CYS A 343 -8.48 7.29 -17.57
C CYS A 343 -9.67 7.65 -18.47
N PHE A 344 -10.64 6.75 -18.53
CA PHE A 344 -11.90 6.95 -19.21
C PHE A 344 -12.90 7.79 -18.38
N PRO A 345 -13.96 8.33 -18.99
CA PRO A 345 -14.92 9.19 -18.29
C PRO A 345 -15.69 8.52 -17.14
N ASP A 346 -15.73 7.20 -17.10
CA ASP A 346 -16.31 6.43 -15.99
C ASP A 346 -15.32 6.15 -14.85
N TYR A 347 -14.12 6.74 -14.90
CA TYR A 347 -12.99 6.55 -13.99
C TYR A 347 -12.26 5.20 -14.14
N SER A 348 -12.63 4.36 -15.08
CA SER A 348 -11.84 3.19 -15.40
C SER A 348 -10.55 3.58 -16.14
N ASN A 349 -9.52 2.77 -15.97
CA ASN A 349 -8.25 2.90 -16.69
C ASN A 349 -8.19 1.91 -17.86
N PRO A 350 -7.38 2.17 -18.89
CA PRO A 350 -7.06 1.14 -19.87
C PRO A 350 -6.34 -0.04 -19.21
N CYS A 351 -6.63 -1.24 -19.68
CA CYS A 351 -6.09 -2.49 -19.15
C CYS A 351 -4.81 -2.93 -19.87
N PHE A 352 -3.95 -1.98 -20.26
CA PHE A 352 -2.65 -2.31 -20.85
C PHE A 352 -1.73 -3.02 -19.85
N SER A 353 -0.88 -3.90 -20.35
CA SER A 353 0.05 -4.66 -19.52
C SER A 353 -0.67 -5.55 -18.49
N ASP A 354 -0.17 -5.67 -17.29
CA ASP A 354 -0.81 -6.43 -16.20
C ASP A 354 -1.90 -5.62 -15.46
N ALA A 355 -2.41 -4.52 -16.03
CA ALA A 355 -3.39 -3.68 -15.38
C ALA A 355 -4.71 -4.41 -15.06
N LYS A 356 -5.36 -3.93 -14.02
CA LYS A 356 -6.72 -4.31 -13.63
C LYS A 356 -7.65 -3.12 -13.84
N LEU A 357 -8.87 -3.41 -14.22
CA LEU A 357 -9.89 -2.39 -14.39
C LEU A 357 -10.15 -1.65 -13.09
N GLY A 358 -10.05 -0.33 -13.12
CA GLY A 358 -10.37 0.54 -12.00
C GLY A 358 -11.86 0.52 -11.65
N ASN A 359 -12.17 0.83 -10.40
CA ASN A 359 -13.55 0.93 -9.91
C ASN A 359 -13.86 2.39 -9.59
N ARG A 360 -14.92 2.95 -10.18
CA ARG A 360 -15.32 4.34 -10.02
C ARG A 360 -15.32 4.82 -8.57
N SER A 361 -15.92 4.06 -7.65
CA SER A 361 -16.00 4.45 -6.24
C SER A 361 -14.62 4.54 -5.57
N ALA A 362 -13.72 3.60 -5.88
CA ALA A 362 -12.36 3.60 -5.38
C ALA A 362 -11.55 4.76 -5.97
N GLU A 363 -11.70 5.02 -7.27
CA GLU A 363 -10.97 6.11 -7.93
C GLU A 363 -11.44 7.48 -7.45
N VAL A 364 -12.73 7.71 -7.28
CA VAL A 364 -13.25 8.95 -6.67
C VAL A 364 -12.66 9.12 -5.26
N GLY A 365 -12.55 8.04 -4.47
CA GLY A 365 -11.88 8.04 -3.17
C GLY A 365 -10.41 8.47 -3.25
N ASN A 366 -9.66 7.97 -4.25
CA ASN A 366 -8.29 8.38 -4.50
C ASN A 366 -8.19 9.89 -4.78
N TYR A 367 -9.04 10.44 -5.67
CA TYR A 367 -9.07 11.88 -5.95
C TYR A 367 -9.44 12.71 -4.72
N GLN A 368 -10.36 12.22 -3.87
CA GLN A 368 -10.69 12.89 -2.61
C GLN A 368 -9.50 12.93 -1.65
N ASP A 369 -8.70 11.89 -1.60
CA ASP A 369 -7.48 11.86 -0.79
C ASP A 369 -6.37 12.75 -1.38
N TRP A 370 -6.20 12.76 -2.70
CA TRP A 370 -5.25 13.66 -3.37
C TRP A 370 -5.66 15.14 -3.25
N LEU A 371 -6.96 15.44 -3.23
CA LEU A 371 -7.45 16.80 -2.99
C LEU A 371 -7.06 17.32 -1.60
N LYS A 372 -6.94 16.46 -0.60
CA LYS A 372 -6.44 16.86 0.74
C LYS A 372 -4.96 17.30 0.70
N ILE A 373 -4.18 16.76 -0.25
CA ILE A 373 -2.76 17.10 -0.44
C ILE A 373 -2.61 18.35 -1.33
N PHE A 374 -3.49 18.50 -2.33
CA PHE A 374 -3.50 19.57 -3.32
C PHE A 374 -4.85 20.33 -3.31
N PRO A 375 -5.20 21.03 -2.22
CA PRO A 375 -6.54 21.60 -2.03
C PRO A 375 -6.91 22.68 -3.05
N ASP A 376 -5.93 23.34 -3.67
CA ASP A 376 -6.15 24.41 -4.65
C ASP A 376 -6.15 23.90 -6.11
N CYS A 377 -6.11 22.58 -6.32
CA CYS A 377 -6.04 21.99 -7.65
C CYS A 377 -7.44 21.76 -8.23
N GLU A 378 -7.86 22.61 -9.18
CA GLU A 378 -9.20 22.60 -9.77
C GLU A 378 -9.54 21.30 -10.50
N TRP A 379 -8.60 20.69 -11.22
CA TRP A 379 -8.87 19.43 -11.91
C TRP A 379 -8.91 18.24 -10.97
N ILE A 380 -8.12 18.20 -9.86
CA ILE A 380 -8.29 17.16 -8.85
C ILE A 380 -9.65 17.30 -8.17
N ARG A 381 -10.09 18.53 -7.88
CA ARG A 381 -11.43 18.83 -7.33
C ARG A 381 -12.53 18.35 -8.28
N TYR A 382 -12.37 18.58 -9.58
CA TYR A 382 -13.34 18.12 -10.58
C TYR A 382 -13.55 16.62 -10.50
N TYR A 383 -12.49 15.83 -10.49
CA TYR A 383 -12.60 14.36 -10.37
C TYR A 383 -13.06 13.92 -8.98
N ALA A 384 -12.58 14.53 -7.91
CA ALA A 384 -12.98 14.22 -6.53
C ALA A 384 -14.48 14.44 -6.26
N THR A 385 -15.09 15.36 -7.01
CA THR A 385 -16.52 15.72 -6.89
C THR A 385 -17.38 15.23 -8.05
N GLU A 386 -16.83 14.36 -8.91
CA GLU A 386 -17.53 13.85 -10.10
C GLU A 386 -18.07 14.95 -11.02
N GLY A 387 -17.29 16.02 -11.20
CA GLY A 387 -17.61 17.16 -12.06
C GLY A 387 -18.59 18.18 -11.46
N ARG A 388 -18.92 18.07 -10.18
CA ARG A 388 -19.82 19.04 -9.50
C ARG A 388 -19.11 20.36 -9.16
N GLU A 389 -17.81 20.29 -8.88
CA GLU A 389 -16.95 21.44 -8.56
C GLU A 389 -15.65 21.36 -9.33
N GLY A 390 -14.98 22.52 -9.49
CA GLY A 390 -13.72 22.60 -10.19
C GLY A 390 -13.89 22.58 -11.72
N SER A 391 -12.78 22.36 -12.40
CA SER A 391 -12.70 22.26 -13.87
C SER A 391 -11.81 21.11 -14.28
N PRO A 392 -12.12 20.37 -15.36
CA PRO A 392 -11.24 19.31 -15.84
C PRO A 392 -9.89 19.86 -16.28
N LEU A 393 -8.97 18.99 -16.70
CA LEU A 393 -7.72 19.40 -17.34
C LEU A 393 -8.01 20.33 -18.52
N SER A 394 -7.16 21.34 -18.71
CA SER A 394 -7.38 22.43 -19.69
C SER A 394 -7.17 22.01 -21.15
N TYR A 395 -6.64 20.83 -21.38
CA TYR A 395 -6.42 20.24 -22.70
C TYR A 395 -7.30 19.01 -22.89
N LEU A 396 -7.56 18.61 -24.14
CA LEU A 396 -8.31 17.40 -24.48
C LEU A 396 -7.34 16.26 -24.85
N SER A 397 -6.66 16.38 -25.99
CA SER A 397 -5.68 15.37 -26.41
C SER A 397 -4.30 15.66 -25.83
N HIS A 398 -3.62 14.63 -25.36
CA HIS A 398 -2.32 14.76 -24.71
C HIS A 398 -1.44 13.56 -25.01
N GLY A 399 -0.13 13.81 -25.21
CA GLY A 399 0.88 12.79 -25.42
C GLY A 399 1.95 12.83 -24.34
N ALA A 400 2.08 11.77 -23.59
CA ALA A 400 3.19 11.51 -22.69
C ALA A 400 4.30 10.83 -23.49
N LEU A 401 5.20 11.63 -24.03
CA LEU A 401 6.18 11.21 -25.05
C LEU A 401 7.25 10.27 -24.50
N ASP A 402 7.66 10.46 -23.24
CA ASP A 402 8.72 9.66 -22.63
C ASP A 402 8.22 8.27 -22.22
N SER A 403 6.99 8.19 -21.71
CA SER A 403 6.34 6.93 -21.33
C SER A 403 5.57 6.27 -22.46
N GLY A 404 5.26 7.01 -23.55
CA GLY A 404 4.62 6.50 -24.74
C GLY A 404 3.12 6.27 -24.62
N PHE A 405 2.41 7.11 -23.85
CA PHE A 405 0.96 7.09 -23.76
C PHE A 405 0.36 8.30 -24.48
N PHE A 406 -0.54 8.04 -25.41
CA PHE A 406 -1.18 9.08 -26.22
C PHE A 406 -2.68 8.98 -26.07
N THR A 407 -3.30 10.08 -25.63
CA THR A 407 -4.75 10.15 -25.47
C THR A 407 -5.34 11.15 -26.46
N PHE A 408 -6.25 10.70 -27.29
CA PHE A 408 -7.16 11.53 -28.06
C PHE A 408 -8.49 11.64 -27.31
N ARG A 409 -9.03 12.84 -27.21
CA ARG A 409 -10.24 13.08 -26.44
C ARG A 409 -11.04 14.26 -27.01
N ASN A 410 -12.38 14.14 -27.05
CA ASN A 410 -13.25 15.26 -27.42
C ASN A 410 -14.05 15.83 -26.23
N GLY A 411 -13.88 15.31 -25.04
CA GLY A 411 -14.55 15.76 -23.83
C GLY A 411 -14.19 14.96 -22.59
N TRP A 412 -14.75 15.38 -21.47
CA TRP A 412 -14.51 14.78 -20.15
C TRP A 412 -15.75 14.10 -19.55
N LYS A 413 -16.91 14.20 -20.23
CA LYS A 413 -18.15 13.60 -19.78
C LYS A 413 -18.33 12.18 -20.28
N GLN A 414 -19.30 11.47 -19.74
CA GLN A 414 -19.59 10.06 -20.03
C GLN A 414 -19.79 9.76 -21.53
N ASP A 415 -20.34 10.70 -22.27
CA ASP A 415 -20.60 10.63 -23.72
C ASP A 415 -19.40 10.94 -24.59
N ALA A 416 -18.26 11.28 -23.99
CA ALA A 416 -17.04 11.61 -24.74
C ALA A 416 -16.48 10.40 -25.49
N THR A 417 -15.74 10.71 -26.56
CA THR A 417 -14.89 9.78 -27.27
C THR A 417 -13.46 9.90 -26.75
N VAL A 418 -12.86 8.79 -26.33
CA VAL A 418 -11.50 8.73 -25.80
C VAL A 418 -10.77 7.53 -26.37
N MET A 419 -9.68 7.75 -27.07
CA MET A 419 -8.75 6.69 -27.45
C MET A 419 -7.45 6.85 -26.69
N VAL A 420 -6.98 5.81 -26.05
CA VAL A 420 -5.65 5.75 -25.43
C VAL A 420 -4.80 4.77 -26.22
N VAL A 421 -3.61 5.20 -26.64
CA VAL A 421 -2.64 4.38 -27.36
C VAL A 421 -1.40 4.23 -26.49
N LYS A 422 -0.88 3.00 -26.36
CA LYS A 422 0.40 2.71 -25.74
C LYS A 422 1.42 2.37 -26.80
N ALA A 423 2.42 3.24 -26.98
CA ALA A 423 3.49 3.09 -27.97
C ALA A 423 4.75 3.83 -27.50
N GLY A 424 5.54 3.22 -26.64
CA GLY A 424 6.68 3.85 -25.99
C GLY A 424 7.81 2.89 -25.67
N PRO A 425 8.57 3.15 -24.60
CA PRO A 425 9.70 2.33 -24.19
C PRO A 425 9.26 0.92 -23.78
N LYS A 426 10.25 0.05 -23.54
CA LYS A 426 10.03 -1.34 -23.16
C LYS A 426 9.24 -1.49 -21.87
N GLY A 427 9.44 -0.62 -20.89
CA GLY A 427 8.87 -0.77 -19.55
C GLY A 427 9.51 -1.88 -18.72
N GLU A 428 9.07 -2.01 -17.46
CA GLU A 428 9.65 -2.92 -16.47
C GLU A 428 8.59 -3.91 -15.96
N TRP A 429 9.01 -5.02 -15.45
CA TRP A 429 8.32 -6.14 -14.77
C TRP A 429 6.89 -6.52 -15.21
N HIS A 430 5.94 -5.59 -15.14
CA HIS A 430 4.51 -5.88 -15.38
C HIS A 430 4.10 -5.69 -16.84
N CYS A 431 5.02 -5.29 -17.71
CA CYS A 431 4.74 -5.12 -19.12
C CYS A 431 4.43 -6.45 -19.82
N GLN A 432 3.55 -6.35 -20.81
CA GLN A 432 3.23 -7.43 -21.73
C GLN A 432 3.74 -7.09 -23.14
N PRO A 433 3.77 -8.04 -24.09
CA PRO A 433 4.10 -7.76 -25.50
C PRO A 433 2.91 -7.09 -26.21
N ASP A 434 2.49 -5.91 -25.72
CA ASP A 434 1.28 -5.17 -26.10
C ASP A 434 1.57 -3.80 -26.73
N ASN A 435 2.83 -3.46 -26.96
CA ASN A 435 3.19 -2.14 -27.46
C ASN A 435 2.61 -1.89 -28.87
N GLY A 436 2.12 -0.68 -29.11
CA GLY A 436 1.34 -0.32 -30.28
C GLY A 436 -0.17 -0.58 -30.14
N THR A 437 -0.62 -1.09 -28.97
CA THR A 437 -2.04 -1.31 -28.68
C THR A 437 -2.80 -0.02 -28.41
N PHE A 438 -4.13 -0.08 -28.47
CA PHE A 438 -5.02 1.01 -28.07
C PHE A 438 -6.30 0.46 -27.45
N GLU A 439 -6.97 1.28 -26.66
CA GLU A 439 -8.36 1.10 -26.24
C GLU A 439 -9.20 2.30 -26.67
N LEU A 440 -10.46 2.07 -26.99
CA LEU A 440 -11.38 3.11 -27.46
C LEU A 440 -12.67 3.13 -26.63
N TRP A 441 -12.86 4.21 -25.91
CA TRP A 441 -14.10 4.55 -25.24
C TRP A 441 -14.98 5.42 -26.13
N PHE A 442 -16.23 5.06 -26.27
CA PHE A 442 -17.23 5.80 -27.02
C PHE A 442 -18.61 5.71 -26.36
N ASN A 443 -19.22 6.87 -26.10
CA ASN A 443 -20.58 6.99 -25.61
C ASN A 443 -20.91 6.03 -24.43
N GLY A 444 -20.08 6.03 -23.40
CA GLY A 444 -20.31 5.25 -22.18
C GLY A 444 -19.83 3.80 -22.22
N ARG A 445 -19.09 3.38 -23.25
CA ARG A 445 -18.60 2.01 -23.42
C ARG A 445 -17.18 1.94 -23.95
N ASN A 446 -16.40 1.02 -23.45
CA ASN A 446 -15.14 0.63 -24.05
C ASN A 446 -15.42 -0.35 -25.20
N LEU A 447 -15.13 0.06 -26.46
CA LEU A 447 -15.42 -0.72 -27.68
C LEU A 447 -14.27 -1.66 -28.05
N PHE A 448 -13.05 -1.36 -27.64
CA PHE A 448 -11.84 -2.15 -27.91
C PHE A 448 -11.09 -2.37 -26.59
N PRO A 449 -11.66 -3.13 -25.64
CA PRO A 449 -11.01 -3.37 -24.36
C PRO A 449 -9.78 -4.26 -24.53
N ASP A 450 -8.83 -4.07 -23.63
CA ASP A 450 -7.71 -4.99 -23.39
C ASP A 450 -8.03 -5.94 -22.24
N SER A 451 -7.37 -7.09 -22.18
CA SER A 451 -7.62 -8.12 -21.17
C SER A 451 -6.85 -7.95 -19.87
N GLY A 452 -5.80 -7.14 -19.86
CA GLY A 452 -4.97 -6.88 -18.70
C GLY A 452 -4.34 -8.14 -18.12
N SER A 453 -4.22 -8.15 -16.78
CA SER A 453 -3.56 -9.26 -16.07
C SER A 453 -4.36 -10.56 -16.04
N TYR A 454 -5.66 -10.53 -16.27
CA TYR A 454 -6.60 -11.61 -15.96
C TYR A 454 -6.55 -12.00 -14.47
N VAL A 455 -5.54 -12.80 -14.08
CA VAL A 455 -5.23 -13.16 -12.68
C VAL A 455 -3.71 -13.15 -12.47
N TYR A 456 -3.23 -13.19 -11.21
CA TYR A 456 -1.80 -13.32 -10.89
C TYR A 456 -1.40 -14.75 -10.55
N ALA A 457 -2.29 -15.53 -9.95
CA ALA A 457 -2.03 -16.89 -9.51
C ALA A 457 -3.31 -17.72 -9.63
N GLY A 458 -3.14 -19.04 -9.73
CA GLY A 458 -4.21 -20.01 -9.84
C GLY A 458 -3.63 -21.40 -10.09
N ASP A 459 -4.51 -22.38 -10.32
CA ASP A 459 -4.10 -23.69 -10.78
C ASP A 459 -3.58 -23.66 -12.24
N ASP A 460 -3.13 -24.79 -12.74
CA ASP A 460 -2.51 -24.89 -14.06
C ASP A 460 -3.45 -24.44 -15.19
N GLU A 461 -4.76 -24.66 -15.07
CA GLU A 461 -5.75 -24.26 -16.09
C GLU A 461 -5.95 -22.74 -16.06
N VAL A 462 -6.04 -22.14 -14.88
CA VAL A 462 -6.11 -20.69 -14.72
C VAL A 462 -4.84 -20.02 -15.23
N MET A 463 -3.66 -20.60 -14.96
CA MET A 463 -2.38 -20.07 -15.47
C MET A 463 -2.21 -20.22 -16.97
N LYS A 464 -2.80 -21.24 -17.62
CA LYS A 464 -2.87 -21.32 -19.09
C LYS A 464 -3.69 -20.16 -19.67
N LEU A 465 -4.84 -19.83 -19.06
CA LEU A 465 -5.66 -18.69 -19.48
C LEU A 465 -4.91 -17.37 -19.28
N ARG A 466 -4.24 -17.19 -18.13
CA ARG A 466 -3.39 -16.01 -17.91
C ARG A 466 -2.34 -15.85 -19.02
N ASN A 467 -1.62 -16.93 -19.34
CA ASN A 467 -0.59 -16.92 -20.38
C ASN A 467 -1.17 -16.63 -21.76
N TRP A 468 -2.40 -17.08 -22.03
CA TRP A 468 -3.09 -16.75 -23.28
C TRP A 468 -3.46 -15.25 -23.33
N PHE A 469 -4.03 -14.70 -22.25
CA PHE A 469 -4.40 -13.28 -22.17
C PHE A 469 -3.21 -12.31 -22.21
N ARG A 470 -1.99 -12.79 -22.06
CA ARG A 470 -0.76 -12.00 -22.15
C ARG A 470 -0.07 -12.07 -23.51
N GLN A 471 -0.68 -12.70 -24.50
CA GLN A 471 -0.07 -12.82 -25.83
C GLN A 471 -0.41 -11.59 -26.67
N THR A 472 0.49 -11.21 -27.59
CA THR A 472 0.26 -10.09 -28.53
C THR A 472 -1.04 -10.24 -29.31
N SER A 473 -1.43 -11.46 -29.66
CA SER A 473 -2.65 -11.77 -30.45
C SER A 473 -3.97 -11.37 -29.77
N VAL A 474 -3.96 -11.11 -28.47
CA VAL A 474 -5.17 -10.65 -27.73
C VAL A 474 -5.20 -9.15 -27.51
N HIS A 475 -4.16 -8.43 -27.92
CA HIS A 475 -4.09 -6.98 -27.88
C HIS A 475 -4.46 -6.35 -29.22
N ASN A 476 -4.83 -5.06 -29.21
CA ASN A 476 -5.23 -4.34 -30.41
C ASN A 476 -3.99 -3.81 -31.17
N THR A 477 -3.08 -4.72 -31.56
CA THR A 477 -1.85 -4.41 -32.29
C THR A 477 -1.59 -5.45 -33.39
N LEU A 478 -0.54 -5.24 -34.19
CA LEU A 478 -0.18 -6.14 -35.28
C LEU A 478 0.60 -7.35 -34.76
N THR A 479 0.26 -8.54 -35.26
CA THR A 479 1.03 -9.78 -35.05
C THR A 479 1.58 -10.34 -36.35
N LEU A 480 2.72 -11.03 -36.29
CA LEU A 480 3.29 -11.82 -37.37
C LEU A 480 3.25 -13.30 -36.97
N ASP A 481 2.53 -14.13 -37.78
CA ASP A 481 2.37 -15.58 -37.54
C ASP A 481 1.86 -15.92 -36.13
N GLU A 482 1.00 -15.09 -35.56
CA GLU A 482 0.44 -15.23 -34.22
C GLU A 482 1.51 -15.27 -33.09
N LYS A 483 2.73 -14.83 -33.39
CA LYS A 483 3.83 -14.80 -32.40
C LYS A 483 3.77 -13.53 -31.57
N ASN A 484 4.29 -13.62 -30.34
CA ASN A 484 4.50 -12.45 -29.49
C ASN A 484 5.55 -11.51 -30.08
N LEU A 485 5.42 -10.23 -29.80
CA LEU A 485 6.41 -9.21 -30.15
C LEU A 485 7.78 -9.61 -29.64
N GLN A 486 8.80 -9.49 -30.49
CA GLN A 486 10.21 -9.72 -30.12
C GLN A 486 10.80 -8.54 -29.38
N THR A 487 10.34 -7.33 -29.71
CA THR A 487 10.68 -6.11 -28.96
C THR A 487 9.41 -5.33 -28.64
N THR A 488 9.39 -4.66 -27.50
CA THR A 488 8.28 -3.85 -27.03
C THR A 488 8.60 -2.35 -27.06
N GLU A 489 9.72 -1.94 -27.65
CA GLU A 489 10.05 -0.53 -27.83
C GLU A 489 9.40 0.05 -29.08
N SER A 490 8.89 1.27 -28.98
CA SER A 490 8.28 2.02 -30.05
C SER A 490 8.89 3.41 -30.17
N VAL A 491 8.83 3.99 -31.37
CA VAL A 491 9.32 5.34 -31.64
C VAL A 491 8.16 6.19 -32.14
N THR A 492 7.91 7.30 -31.49
CA THR A 492 6.97 8.32 -31.98
C THR A 492 7.60 9.11 -33.11
N ARG A 493 6.96 9.12 -34.28
CA ARG A 493 7.38 9.87 -35.47
C ARG A 493 6.67 11.20 -35.60
N LEU A 494 5.41 11.26 -35.18
CA LEU A 494 4.60 12.46 -35.17
C LEU A 494 3.60 12.41 -34.05
N TRP A 495 3.46 13.49 -33.31
CA TRP A 495 2.36 13.77 -32.41
C TRP A 495 1.87 15.19 -32.63
N GLN A 496 0.63 15.30 -33.11
CA GLN A 496 -0.05 16.58 -33.37
C GLN A 496 -1.43 16.51 -32.68
N PRO A 497 -1.57 17.05 -31.46
CA PRO A 497 -2.81 16.97 -30.68
C PRO A 497 -3.83 18.05 -31.01
N GLU A 498 -3.47 19.02 -31.85
CA GLU A 498 -4.28 20.22 -32.12
C GLU A 498 -4.83 20.24 -33.55
N GLY A 499 -5.90 21.02 -33.75
CA GLY A 499 -6.55 21.18 -35.04
C GLY A 499 -7.68 20.18 -35.29
N ASN A 500 -8.26 20.25 -36.50
CA ASN A 500 -9.34 19.36 -36.90
C ASN A 500 -8.84 17.95 -37.25
N GLU A 501 -7.57 17.81 -37.53
CA GLU A 501 -6.89 16.54 -37.80
C GLU A 501 -5.79 16.35 -36.75
N GLN A 502 -6.10 15.63 -35.68
CA GLN A 502 -5.10 15.27 -34.70
C GLN A 502 -4.44 13.94 -35.11
N ILE A 503 -3.12 13.90 -35.01
CA ILE A 503 -2.35 12.80 -35.64
C ILE A 503 -1.33 12.21 -34.66
N LEU A 504 -1.30 10.88 -34.59
CA LEU A 504 -0.20 10.12 -34.01
C LEU A 504 0.39 9.19 -35.06
N VAL A 505 1.70 9.20 -35.22
CA VAL A 505 2.42 8.18 -36.01
C VAL A 505 3.48 7.55 -35.15
N THR A 506 3.40 6.24 -34.98
CA THR A 506 4.38 5.43 -34.25
C THR A 506 4.99 4.37 -35.14
N GLU A 507 6.25 4.04 -34.90
CA GLU A 507 6.94 2.91 -35.50
C GLU A 507 7.38 1.94 -34.41
N ASN A 508 6.99 0.68 -34.57
CA ASN A 508 7.25 -0.40 -33.64
C ASN A 508 8.09 -1.47 -34.36
N PRO A 509 9.36 -1.67 -34.03
CA PRO A 509 10.20 -2.72 -34.61
C PRO A 509 9.87 -4.06 -33.95
N HIS A 510 8.65 -4.53 -34.09
CA HIS A 510 8.07 -5.65 -33.37
C HIS A 510 8.78 -6.99 -33.65
N TYR A 511 9.29 -7.17 -34.87
CA TYR A 511 9.96 -8.41 -35.32
C TYR A 511 11.24 -8.08 -36.08
N GLU A 512 12.19 -9.01 -36.14
CA GLU A 512 13.51 -8.82 -36.73
C GLU A 512 13.44 -8.22 -38.16
N ASP A 513 12.51 -8.72 -38.99
CA ASP A 513 12.38 -8.31 -40.37
C ASP A 513 11.09 -7.52 -40.65
N LEU A 514 10.38 -7.06 -39.62
CA LEU A 514 9.12 -6.36 -39.77
C LEU A 514 9.01 -5.18 -38.80
N LYS A 515 8.83 -4.00 -39.37
CA LYS A 515 8.45 -2.80 -38.65
C LYS A 515 6.94 -2.56 -38.86
N HIS A 516 6.23 -2.37 -37.77
CA HIS A 516 4.84 -1.94 -37.79
C HIS A 516 4.82 -0.40 -37.65
N ARG A 517 4.27 0.30 -38.63
CA ARG A 517 3.93 1.72 -38.51
C ARG A 517 2.41 1.84 -38.35
N ARG A 518 2.00 2.45 -37.24
CA ARG A 518 0.60 2.80 -36.98
C ARG A 518 0.43 4.29 -37.06
N SER A 519 -0.48 4.75 -37.92
CA SER A 519 -0.92 6.13 -37.99
C SER A 519 -2.38 6.21 -37.53
N VAL A 520 -2.63 7.07 -36.54
CA VAL A 520 -3.96 7.31 -35.99
C VAL A 520 -4.34 8.76 -36.30
N PHE A 521 -5.46 8.94 -36.95
CA PHE A 521 -6.02 10.27 -37.24
C PHE A 521 -7.35 10.39 -36.48
N PHE A 522 -7.49 11.44 -35.67
CA PHE A 522 -8.74 11.80 -35.03
C PHE A 522 -9.28 13.05 -35.75
N VAL A 523 -10.24 12.81 -36.64
CA VAL A 523 -10.73 13.82 -37.61
C VAL A 523 -11.98 14.49 -37.05
N ASP A 524 -11.98 15.82 -37.06
CA ASP A 524 -13.07 16.69 -36.56
C ASP A 524 -13.54 16.31 -35.14
N GLN A 525 -12.69 15.64 -34.36
CA GLN A 525 -13.04 15.05 -33.03
C GLN A 525 -14.27 14.13 -33.08
N ALA A 526 -14.58 13.56 -34.22
CA ALA A 526 -15.77 12.79 -34.48
C ALA A 526 -15.52 11.29 -34.81
N TYR A 527 -14.45 11.02 -35.58
CA TYR A 527 -14.13 9.64 -35.97
C TYR A 527 -12.63 9.41 -36.09
N PHE A 528 -12.22 8.16 -35.95
CA PHE A 528 -10.84 7.74 -36.13
C PHE A 528 -10.61 7.07 -37.49
N VAL A 529 -9.45 7.33 -38.07
CA VAL A 529 -8.88 6.55 -39.16
C VAL A 529 -7.57 5.96 -38.64
N ILE A 530 -7.45 4.64 -38.64
CA ILE A 530 -6.23 3.92 -38.26
C ILE A 530 -5.64 3.31 -39.52
N VAL A 531 -4.38 3.58 -39.79
CA VAL A 531 -3.63 3.02 -40.91
C VAL A 531 -2.47 2.21 -40.34
N ASP A 532 -2.49 0.90 -40.57
CA ASP A 532 -1.42 0.00 -40.20
C ASP A 532 -0.60 -0.42 -41.43
N GLU A 533 0.69 -0.17 -41.36
CA GLU A 533 1.64 -0.53 -42.42
C GLU A 533 2.67 -1.52 -41.86
N ALA A 534 2.80 -2.64 -42.52
CA ALA A 534 3.86 -3.62 -42.27
C ALA A 534 5.01 -3.37 -43.24
N VAL A 535 6.13 -2.88 -42.75
CA VAL A 535 7.31 -2.52 -43.57
C VAL A 535 8.47 -3.45 -43.23
N GLY A 536 8.90 -4.25 -44.21
CA GLY A 536 10.00 -5.19 -44.02
C GLY A 536 10.05 -6.26 -45.07
N ASN A 537 10.88 -7.28 -44.81
CA ASN A 537 11.08 -8.43 -45.71
C ASN A 537 10.44 -9.73 -45.20
N ALA A 538 9.65 -9.65 -44.13
CA ALA A 538 8.90 -10.81 -43.63
C ALA A 538 7.88 -11.26 -44.69
N ARG A 539 7.77 -12.58 -44.92
CA ARG A 539 6.89 -13.21 -45.91
C ARG A 539 5.90 -14.12 -45.20
#